data_0cacde4f3288db63673adb74ed3cc860
#
_entry.id   0cacde4f3288db63673adb74ed3cc860
#
_cell.length_a   1.000
_cell.length_b   1.000
_cell.length_c   1.000
_cell.angle_alpha   90.00
_cell.angle_beta   90.00
_cell.angle_gamma   90.00
#
_symmetry.space_group_name_H-M   'P 1'
#
loop_
_entity.id
_entity.type
_entity.pdbx_description
1 polymer ?
#
loop_
_entity_poly.entity_id
_entity_poly.type
_entity_poly.pdbx_seq_one_letter_code
_entity_poly.pdbx_strand_id
1 'polypeptide(L)'
;MKNICIIGSGSWGVALAINLGLIGHNIKIWSFTEEEKNLINNERKCKFLPKAKIPENVYCTNSLEEAIEGTDIILHVTPSKFTRDTVKKYKQYITNQIVVICSKGFEKETLKTLDDVMKEELPNSRIAVLSGPSHAEEVSIGIPTALVIASE
;
A
#
# COMPACT_ATOMS: atom_id res chain seq x y z
N MET A 1 -17.39 -5.91 1.37
CA MET A 1 -16.74 -4.59 1.45
C MET A 1 -15.75 -4.61 2.60
N LYS A 2 -14.54 -4.10 2.42
CA LYS A 2 -13.48 -3.99 3.42
C LYS A 2 -12.94 -2.57 3.46
N ASN A 3 -12.38 -2.16 4.58
CA ASN A 3 -11.63 -0.92 4.73
C ASN A 3 -10.14 -1.26 4.63
N ILE A 4 -9.45 -0.67 3.66
CA ILE A 4 -8.06 -1.02 3.34
C ILE A 4 -7.19 0.22 3.42
N CYS A 5 -6.10 0.13 4.18
CA CYS A 5 -5.04 1.12 4.20
C CYS A 5 -3.96 0.75 3.18
N ILE A 6 -3.47 1.72 2.42
CA ILE A 6 -2.32 1.55 1.52
C ILE A 6 -1.22 2.52 1.97
N ILE A 7 -0.11 2.00 2.44
CA ILE A 7 1.05 2.79 2.87
C ILE A 7 1.97 3.01 1.67
N GLY A 8 1.81 4.15 1.01
CA GLY A 8 2.57 4.54 -0.18
C GLY A 8 1.69 4.94 -1.36
N SER A 9 1.89 6.16 -1.86
CA SER A 9 1.15 6.81 -2.96
C SER A 9 1.87 6.75 -4.31
N GLY A 10 2.88 5.90 -4.43
CA GLY A 10 3.56 5.64 -5.70
C GLY A 10 2.67 4.92 -6.73
N SER A 11 3.19 4.69 -7.94
CA SER A 11 2.43 4.05 -9.03
C SER A 11 1.77 2.73 -8.61
N TRP A 12 2.50 1.84 -7.92
CA TRP A 12 1.97 0.54 -7.50
C TRP A 12 0.89 0.67 -6.42
N GLY A 13 1.09 1.53 -5.42
CA GLY A 13 0.08 1.78 -4.37
C GLY A 13 -1.22 2.34 -4.95
N VAL A 14 -1.12 3.31 -5.85
CA VAL A 14 -2.29 3.89 -6.51
C VAL A 14 -2.97 2.90 -7.47
N ALA A 15 -2.22 2.06 -8.20
CA ALA A 15 -2.80 1.03 -9.05
C ALA A 15 -3.62 0.01 -8.24
N LEU A 16 -3.10 -0.43 -7.08
CA LEU A 16 -3.84 -1.29 -6.14
C LEU A 16 -5.09 -0.58 -5.60
N ALA A 17 -4.95 0.69 -5.21
CA ALA A 17 -6.08 1.50 -4.72
C ALA A 17 -7.21 1.60 -5.74
N ILE A 18 -6.89 1.81 -7.00
CA ILE A 18 -7.87 1.89 -8.09
C ILE A 18 -8.62 0.57 -8.22
N ASN A 19 -7.92 -0.55 -8.35
CA ASN A 19 -8.55 -1.85 -8.54
C ASN A 19 -9.42 -2.25 -7.35
N LEU A 20 -8.91 -2.10 -6.13
CA LEU A 20 -9.65 -2.41 -4.91
C LEU A 20 -10.86 -1.47 -4.72
N GLY A 21 -10.71 -0.20 -5.08
CA GLY A 21 -11.81 0.78 -5.08
C GLY A 21 -12.90 0.43 -6.08
N LEU A 22 -12.55 0.06 -7.32
CA LEU A 22 -13.49 -0.33 -8.37
C LEU A 22 -14.34 -1.56 -8.01
N ILE A 23 -13.82 -2.49 -7.21
CA ILE A 23 -14.59 -3.65 -6.72
C ILE A 23 -15.31 -3.37 -5.40
N GLY A 24 -15.38 -2.10 -4.97
CA GLY A 24 -16.24 -1.64 -3.89
C GLY A 24 -15.64 -1.64 -2.49
N HIS A 25 -14.31 -1.68 -2.34
CA HIS A 25 -13.64 -1.49 -1.05
C HIS A 25 -13.44 0.00 -0.74
N ASN A 26 -13.44 0.39 0.53
CA ASN A 26 -13.04 1.73 0.97
C ASN A 26 -11.53 1.77 1.13
N ILE A 27 -10.87 2.71 0.48
CA ILE A 27 -9.41 2.79 0.45
C ILE A 27 -8.93 4.09 1.08
N LYS A 28 -8.02 3.96 2.03
CA LYS A 28 -7.24 5.08 2.56
C LYS A 28 -5.79 4.91 2.12
N ILE A 29 -5.24 5.90 1.41
CA ILE A 29 -3.83 5.92 1.02
C ILE A 29 -3.08 6.85 1.98
N TRP A 30 -1.97 6.39 2.52
CA TRP A 30 -1.01 7.29 3.14
C TRP A 30 0.02 7.76 2.11
N SER A 31 0.16 9.08 1.99
CA SER A 31 1.19 9.74 1.18
C SER A 31 2.20 10.46 2.07
N PHE A 32 3.46 10.39 1.68
CA PHE A 32 4.52 11.16 2.33
C PHE A 32 4.44 12.65 1.99
N THR A 33 3.93 13.02 0.82
CA THR A 33 3.89 14.40 0.33
C THR A 33 2.47 14.95 0.27
N GLU A 34 2.34 16.24 0.60
CA GLU A 34 1.09 16.99 0.48
C GLU A 34 0.65 17.13 -0.98
N GLU A 35 1.61 17.25 -1.90
CA GLU A 35 1.35 17.34 -3.35
C GLU A 35 0.59 16.13 -3.87
N GLU A 36 1.07 14.90 -3.57
CA GLU A 36 0.42 13.66 -4.00
C GLU A 36 -0.97 13.50 -3.36
N LYS A 37 -1.10 13.84 -2.07
CA LYS A 37 -2.41 13.83 -1.39
C LYS A 37 -3.42 14.73 -2.10
N ASN A 38 -3.03 15.95 -2.42
CA ASN A 38 -3.91 16.92 -3.09
C ASN A 38 -4.26 16.46 -4.50
N LEU A 39 -3.31 15.91 -5.25
CA LEU A 39 -3.54 15.38 -6.60
C LEU A 39 -4.56 14.22 -6.58
N ILE A 40 -4.43 13.30 -5.61
CA ILE A 40 -5.35 12.17 -5.45
C ILE A 40 -6.74 12.64 -5.03
N ASN A 41 -6.85 13.49 -4.02
CA ASN A 41 -8.15 13.89 -3.45
C ASN A 41 -8.91 14.88 -4.33
N ASN A 42 -8.23 15.87 -4.89
CA ASN A 42 -8.88 16.99 -5.59
C ASN A 42 -9.00 16.75 -7.09
N GLU A 43 -7.99 16.12 -7.70
CA GLU A 43 -7.95 15.93 -9.15
C GLU A 43 -8.24 14.48 -9.60
N ARG A 44 -8.29 13.53 -8.65
CA ARG A 44 -8.46 12.10 -8.94
C ARG A 44 -7.41 11.55 -9.90
N LYS A 45 -6.16 12.04 -9.77
CA LYS A 45 -5.02 11.70 -10.62
C LYS A 45 -3.84 11.20 -9.82
N CYS A 46 -2.96 10.50 -10.51
CA CYS A 46 -1.64 10.11 -10.02
C CYS A 46 -0.57 10.57 -11.02
N LYS A 47 0.46 11.24 -10.52
CA LYS A 47 1.61 11.72 -11.32
C LYS A 47 2.27 10.61 -12.14
N PHE A 48 2.35 9.41 -11.56
CA PHE A 48 3.01 8.25 -12.17
C PHE A 48 2.10 7.41 -13.07
N LEU A 49 0.79 7.69 -13.08
CA LEU A 49 -0.24 6.94 -13.82
C LEU A 49 -1.18 7.91 -14.57
N PRO A 50 -0.70 8.59 -15.61
CA PRO A 50 -1.44 9.69 -16.24
C PRO A 50 -2.75 9.27 -16.92
N LYS A 51 -2.90 7.98 -17.25
CA LYS A 51 -4.12 7.43 -17.88
C LYS A 51 -5.15 6.91 -16.88
N ALA A 52 -4.76 6.76 -15.61
CA ALA A 52 -5.62 6.16 -14.59
C ALA A 52 -6.56 7.22 -13.98
N LYS A 53 -7.78 6.79 -13.62
CA LYS A 53 -8.74 7.59 -12.85
C LYS A 53 -8.93 6.96 -11.49
N ILE A 54 -8.80 7.74 -10.44
CA ILE A 54 -8.94 7.28 -9.06
C ILE A 54 -10.42 7.34 -8.65
N PRO A 55 -11.02 6.21 -8.19
CA PRO A 55 -12.41 6.16 -7.73
C PRO A 55 -12.70 7.07 -6.53
N GLU A 56 -13.97 7.48 -6.36
CA GLU A 56 -14.40 8.37 -5.27
C GLU A 56 -14.24 7.76 -3.87
N ASN A 57 -14.30 6.45 -3.75
CA ASN A 57 -14.10 5.70 -2.51
C ASN A 57 -12.62 5.50 -2.14
N VAL A 58 -11.71 6.21 -2.80
CA VAL A 58 -10.29 6.29 -2.48
C VAL A 58 -10.00 7.66 -1.89
N TYR A 59 -9.48 7.71 -0.68
CA TYR A 59 -9.08 8.90 0.04
C TYR A 59 -7.58 8.86 0.37
N CYS A 60 -6.90 9.99 0.34
CA CYS A 60 -5.48 10.10 0.67
C CYS A 60 -5.24 11.04 1.84
N THR A 61 -4.37 10.64 2.76
CA THR A 61 -3.96 11.44 3.92
C THR A 61 -2.44 11.40 4.12
N ASN A 62 -1.89 12.40 4.84
CA ASN A 62 -0.50 12.40 5.29
C ASN A 62 -0.35 11.89 6.73
N SER A 63 -1.45 11.58 7.43
CA SER A 63 -1.43 10.99 8.77
C SER A 63 -1.45 9.46 8.69
N LEU A 64 -0.43 8.80 9.25
CA LEU A 64 -0.39 7.34 9.37
C LEU A 64 -1.50 6.80 10.27
N GLU A 65 -1.80 7.51 11.36
CA GLU A 65 -2.88 7.19 12.28
C GLU A 65 -4.23 7.17 11.56
N GLU A 66 -4.59 8.26 10.90
CA GLU A 66 -5.83 8.39 10.14
C GLU A 66 -5.95 7.35 9.02
N ALA A 67 -4.84 7.05 8.34
CA ALA A 67 -4.82 6.04 7.28
C ALA A 67 -5.14 4.63 7.79
N ILE A 68 -4.66 4.29 8.99
CA ILE A 68 -4.76 2.94 9.57
C ILE A 68 -6.06 2.77 10.39
N GLU A 69 -6.53 3.83 11.03
CA GLU A 69 -7.71 3.77 11.89
C GLU A 69 -8.93 3.18 11.19
N GLY A 70 -9.53 2.15 11.80
CA GLY A 70 -10.74 1.49 11.30
C GLY A 70 -10.54 0.64 10.04
N THR A 71 -9.31 0.31 9.67
CA THR A 71 -9.02 -0.57 8.53
C THR A 71 -8.91 -2.04 8.94
N ASP A 72 -9.20 -2.94 8.00
CA ASP A 72 -9.09 -4.40 8.16
C ASP A 72 -7.72 -4.92 7.70
N ILE A 73 -7.17 -4.28 6.66
CA ILE A 73 -5.96 -4.72 5.95
C ILE A 73 -5.07 -3.50 5.69
N ILE A 74 -3.77 -3.70 5.86
CA ILE A 74 -2.73 -2.71 5.51
C ILE A 74 -1.90 -3.28 4.37
N LEU A 75 -1.87 -2.60 3.23
CA LEU A 75 -0.96 -2.88 2.13
C LEU A 75 0.27 -1.99 2.27
N HIS A 76 1.43 -2.58 2.52
CA HIS A 76 2.70 -1.86 2.60
C HIS A 76 3.35 -1.80 1.22
N VAL A 77 3.44 -0.60 0.64
CA VAL A 77 3.83 -0.38 -0.77
C VAL A 77 4.92 0.69 -0.92
N THR A 78 5.72 0.89 0.11
CA THR A 78 6.85 1.83 0.05
C THR A 78 8.06 1.22 -0.66
N PRO A 79 8.98 2.01 -1.23
CA PRO A 79 10.24 1.46 -1.72
C PRO A 79 11.01 0.72 -0.62
N SER A 80 11.66 -0.41 -0.97
CA SER A 80 12.31 -1.33 0.00
C SER A 80 13.25 -0.64 0.98
N LYS A 81 14.01 0.36 0.53
CA LYS A 81 14.94 1.14 1.37
C LYS A 81 14.26 1.93 2.49
N PHE A 82 12.95 2.15 2.42
CA PHE A 82 12.18 2.89 3.43
C PHE A 82 11.28 1.98 4.27
N THR A 83 11.23 0.68 3.98
CA THR A 83 10.29 -0.25 4.63
C THR A 83 10.44 -0.21 6.14
N ARG A 84 11.62 -0.48 6.69
CA ARG A 84 11.84 -0.53 8.14
C ARG A 84 11.48 0.78 8.84
N ASP A 85 11.96 1.90 8.31
CA ASP A 85 11.71 3.21 8.92
C ASP A 85 10.23 3.59 8.86
N THR A 86 9.54 3.22 7.80
CA THR A 86 8.10 3.47 7.69
C THR A 86 7.31 2.59 8.66
N VAL A 87 7.66 1.30 8.77
CA VAL A 87 7.01 0.38 9.73
C VAL A 87 7.18 0.87 11.15
N LYS A 88 8.38 1.29 11.56
CA LYS A 88 8.62 1.87 12.88
C LYS A 88 7.71 3.04 13.22
N LYS A 89 7.33 3.84 12.22
CA LYS A 89 6.45 5.00 12.43
C LYS A 89 4.99 4.60 12.63
N TYR A 90 4.52 3.53 12.00
CA TYR A 90 3.11 3.18 12.07
C TYR A 90 2.78 1.95 12.94
N LYS A 91 3.76 1.18 13.38
CA LYS A 91 3.52 -0.04 14.17
C LYS A 91 2.68 0.18 15.44
N GLN A 92 2.75 1.36 16.04
CA GLN A 92 1.96 1.72 17.21
C GLN A 92 0.45 1.85 16.93
N TYR A 93 0.04 2.01 15.67
CA TYR A 93 -1.36 2.12 15.26
C TYR A 93 -1.96 0.79 14.83
N ILE A 94 -1.13 -0.28 14.73
CA ILE A 94 -1.60 -1.62 14.38
C ILE A 94 -2.29 -2.25 15.59
N THR A 95 -3.47 -2.81 15.35
CA THR A 95 -4.23 -3.60 16.34
C THR A 95 -4.38 -5.05 15.88
N ASN A 96 -5.28 -5.31 14.94
CA ASN A 96 -5.59 -6.66 14.43
C ASN A 96 -5.53 -6.78 12.90
N GLN A 97 -5.04 -5.75 12.22
CA GLN A 97 -4.97 -5.74 10.75
C GLN A 97 -4.04 -6.86 10.24
N ILE A 98 -4.36 -7.36 9.05
CA ILE A 98 -3.43 -8.16 8.27
C ILE A 98 -2.51 -7.19 7.53
N VAL A 99 -1.21 -7.37 7.63
CA VAL A 99 -0.22 -6.56 6.91
C VAL A 99 0.26 -7.32 5.69
N VAL A 100 0.01 -6.77 4.51
CA VAL A 100 0.40 -7.36 3.23
C VAL A 100 1.56 -6.56 2.64
N ILE A 101 2.68 -7.20 2.44
CA ILE A 101 3.86 -6.61 1.81
C ILE A 101 3.68 -6.66 0.30
N CYS A 102 3.60 -5.50 -0.33
CA CYS A 102 3.49 -5.34 -1.78
C CYS A 102 4.76 -4.70 -2.38
N SER A 103 5.69 -4.29 -1.52
CA SER A 103 7.00 -3.74 -1.89
C SER A 103 7.89 -4.83 -2.47
N LYS A 104 8.72 -4.46 -3.45
CA LYS A 104 9.66 -5.37 -4.12
C LYS A 104 11.11 -5.08 -3.68
N GLY A 105 11.93 -6.13 -3.58
CA GLY A 105 13.35 -6.01 -3.27
C GLY A 105 13.72 -6.49 -1.87
N PHE A 106 14.91 -6.07 -1.43
CA PHE A 106 15.54 -6.42 -0.16
C PHE A 106 15.87 -5.16 0.62
N GLU A 107 16.05 -5.30 1.94
CA GLU A 107 16.68 -4.25 2.75
C GLU A 107 18.17 -4.18 2.42
N LYS A 108 18.65 -3.01 2.00
CA LYS A 108 20.02 -2.85 1.46
C LYS A 108 21.10 -3.13 2.50
N GLU A 109 20.89 -2.67 3.72
CA GLU A 109 21.89 -2.71 4.80
C GLU A 109 22.10 -4.12 5.35
N THR A 110 21.05 -4.92 5.41
CA THR A 110 21.06 -6.25 6.04
C THR A 110 20.94 -7.40 5.02
N LEU A 111 20.56 -7.09 3.77
CA LEU A 111 20.21 -8.04 2.72
C LEU A 111 19.03 -8.96 3.08
N LYS A 112 18.25 -8.60 4.09
CA LYS A 112 17.05 -9.33 4.50
C LYS A 112 15.92 -9.15 3.50
N THR A 113 15.09 -10.18 3.41
CA THR A 113 13.81 -10.08 2.71
C THR A 113 12.88 -9.11 3.45
N LEU A 114 11.91 -8.53 2.77
CA LEU A 114 11.04 -7.54 3.42
C LEU A 114 10.06 -8.17 4.42
N ASP A 115 9.76 -9.47 4.28
CA ASP A 115 8.99 -10.22 5.27
C ASP A 115 9.80 -10.46 6.55
N ASP A 116 11.10 -10.75 6.46
CA ASP A 116 11.97 -10.82 7.63
C ASP A 116 12.01 -9.48 8.37
N VAL A 117 12.15 -8.38 7.62
CA VAL A 117 12.11 -7.02 8.20
C VAL A 117 10.77 -6.76 8.91
N MET A 118 9.65 -7.15 8.27
CA MET A 118 8.32 -6.98 8.87
C MET A 118 8.14 -7.85 10.13
N LYS A 119 8.60 -9.10 10.11
CA LYS A 119 8.54 -10.00 11.27
C LYS A 119 9.35 -9.47 12.46
N GLU A 120 10.49 -8.84 12.20
CA GLU A 120 11.29 -8.18 13.25
C GLU A 120 10.57 -6.99 13.88
N GLU A 121 9.97 -6.13 13.07
CA GLU A 121 9.32 -4.91 13.54
C GLU A 121 7.90 -5.15 14.08
N LEU A 122 7.22 -6.19 13.60
CA LEU A 122 5.83 -6.55 13.88
C LEU A 122 5.68 -8.03 14.27
N PRO A 123 6.35 -8.49 15.35
CA PRO A 123 6.45 -9.92 15.67
C PRO A 123 5.11 -10.59 15.98
N ASN A 124 4.08 -9.83 16.32
CA ASN A 124 2.75 -10.34 16.67
C ASN A 124 1.70 -10.11 15.57
N SER A 125 2.10 -9.58 14.41
CA SER A 125 1.18 -9.29 13.33
C SER A 125 1.06 -10.45 12.35
N ARG A 126 -0.13 -10.59 11.76
CA ARG A 126 -0.35 -11.50 10.63
C ARG A 126 0.21 -10.86 9.36
N ILE A 127 1.21 -11.51 8.76
CA ILE A 127 1.93 -10.97 7.60
C ILE A 127 1.66 -11.86 6.39
N ALA A 128 1.46 -11.22 5.24
CA ALA A 128 1.40 -11.87 3.94
C ALA A 128 2.26 -11.09 2.94
N VAL A 129 2.68 -11.73 1.86
CA VAL A 129 3.45 -11.13 0.77
C VAL A 129 2.66 -11.24 -0.52
N LEU A 130 2.44 -10.11 -1.19
CA LEU A 130 1.85 -10.04 -2.52
C LEU A 130 2.94 -9.76 -3.55
N SER A 131 3.10 -10.66 -4.52
CA SER A 131 4.09 -10.54 -5.58
C SER A 131 3.56 -11.05 -6.91
N GLY A 132 4.31 -10.88 -7.99
CA GLY A 132 3.98 -11.36 -9.31
C GLY A 132 4.53 -10.50 -10.44
N PRO A 133 4.37 -10.94 -11.69
CA PRO A 133 4.74 -10.20 -12.89
C PRO A 133 3.69 -9.10 -13.16
N SER A 134 3.80 -7.99 -12.43
CA SER A 134 2.81 -6.90 -12.46
C SER A 134 3.47 -5.55 -12.72
N HIS A 135 2.90 -4.81 -13.65
CA HIS A 135 3.25 -3.42 -13.94
C HIS A 135 2.10 -2.50 -13.51
N ALA A 136 2.41 -1.46 -12.77
CA ALA A 136 1.41 -0.55 -12.22
C ALA A 136 0.56 0.12 -13.31
N GLU A 137 1.16 0.45 -14.43
CA GLU A 137 0.52 1.07 -15.58
C GLU A 137 -0.57 0.18 -16.18
N GLU A 138 -0.30 -1.13 -16.29
CA GLU A 138 -1.24 -2.12 -16.84
C GLU A 138 -2.36 -2.41 -15.84
N VAL A 139 -2.00 -2.63 -14.57
CA VAL A 139 -2.95 -2.90 -13.49
C VAL A 139 -3.90 -1.73 -13.30
N SER A 140 -3.42 -0.49 -13.36
CA SER A 140 -4.23 0.71 -13.14
C SER A 140 -5.34 0.94 -14.18
N ILE A 141 -5.23 0.34 -15.35
CA ILE A 141 -6.23 0.42 -16.43
C ILE A 141 -6.98 -0.90 -16.65
N GLY A 142 -6.84 -1.85 -15.72
CA GLY A 142 -7.61 -3.09 -15.72
C GLY A 142 -7.11 -4.19 -16.64
N ILE A 143 -5.85 -4.15 -17.09
CA ILE A 143 -5.27 -5.28 -17.84
C ILE A 143 -5.14 -6.49 -16.91
N PRO A 144 -5.62 -7.67 -17.30
CA PRO A 144 -5.54 -8.89 -16.50
C PRO A 144 -4.10 -9.20 -16.09
N THR A 145 -3.88 -9.35 -14.80
CA THR A 145 -2.55 -9.53 -14.22
C THR A 145 -2.58 -10.67 -13.20
N ALA A 146 -1.62 -11.58 -13.30
CA ALA A 146 -1.47 -12.65 -12.32
C ALA A 146 -0.66 -12.16 -11.12
N LEU A 147 -1.19 -12.41 -9.91
CA LEU A 147 -0.52 -12.12 -8.64
C LEU A 147 -0.53 -13.38 -7.77
N VAL A 148 0.46 -13.49 -6.92
CA VAL A 148 0.58 -14.55 -5.91
C VAL A 148 0.61 -13.90 -4.54
N ILE A 149 -0.21 -14.43 -3.63
CA ILE A 149 -0.14 -14.10 -2.21
C ILE A 149 0.39 -15.30 -1.44
N ALA A 150 1.35 -15.07 -0.56
CA ALA A 150 1.93 -16.07 0.33
C ALA A 150 1.80 -15.61 1.78
N SER A 151 1.45 -16.53 2.68
CA SER A 151 1.41 -16.33 4.12
C SER A 151 1.76 -17.63 4.84
N GLU A 152 2.24 -17.53 6.07
CA GLU A 152 2.37 -18.65 7.00
C GLU A 152 1.03 -18.94 7.68
#